data_f4c2e8c4a12f36af00f2043b90dd6303
#
_entry.id   f4c2e8c4a12f36af00f2043b90dd6303
#
_cell.length_a   1.000
_cell.length_b   1.000
_cell.length_c   1.000
_cell.angle_alpha   90.00
_cell.angle_beta   90.00
_cell.angle_gamma   90.00
#
_symmetry.space_group_name_H-M   'P 1'
#
loop_
_entity.id
_entity.type
_entity.pdbx_description
1 polymer ?
#
loop_
_entity_poly.entity_id
_entity_poly.type
_entity_poly.pdbx_seq_one_letter_code
_entity_poly.pdbx_strand_id
1 'polypeptide(L)'
;MIKKVKFLAKEAVLRARYIMEKDCIFCKIVAGEIKSKPIYQNEFVLAIDDINPVADVHILIIPKRHITSVLTIEDTDGKDLVAMYRVAAELVKERKLERFRLIFNGGRLQHVPHLHMHLTAGGKIDWKKL
;
A
#
# COMPACT_ATOMS: atom_id res chain seq x y z
N MET A 1 31.44 0.11 12.44
CA MET A 1 30.49 -0.87 12.97
C MET A 1 29.24 -0.22 13.55
N ILE A 2 29.35 0.85 14.32
CA ILE A 2 28.21 1.52 14.93
C ILE A 2 27.21 2.02 13.89
N LYS A 3 27.70 2.65 12.83
CA LYS A 3 26.88 3.15 11.73
C LYS A 3 26.17 2.02 10.98
N LYS A 4 26.88 0.92 10.76
CA LYS A 4 26.34 -0.29 10.14
C LYS A 4 25.33 -0.97 11.05
N VAL A 5 25.62 -1.00 12.35
CA VAL A 5 24.71 -1.55 13.37
C VAL A 5 23.43 -0.73 13.41
N LYS A 6 23.52 0.61 13.39
CA LYS A 6 22.33 1.48 13.34
C LYS A 6 21.47 1.21 12.11
N PHE A 7 22.10 1.06 10.95
CA PHE A 7 21.38 0.75 9.72
C PHE A 7 20.68 -0.60 9.81
N LEU A 8 21.41 -1.63 10.27
CA LEU A 8 20.84 -2.97 10.46
C LEU A 8 19.75 -2.96 11.53
N ALA A 9 19.94 -2.20 12.61
CA ALA A 9 18.94 -2.08 13.66
C ALA A 9 17.66 -1.44 13.12
N LYS A 10 17.78 -0.39 12.30
CA LYS A 10 16.65 0.26 11.67
C LYS A 10 15.90 -0.70 10.75
N GLU A 11 16.63 -1.44 9.92
CA GLU A 11 16.07 -2.44 9.04
C GLU A 11 15.40 -3.58 9.84
N ALA A 12 16.06 -4.06 10.89
CA ALA A 12 15.51 -5.11 11.75
C ALA A 12 14.24 -4.64 12.45
N VAL A 13 14.20 -3.40 12.95
CA VAL A 13 13.02 -2.82 13.57
C VAL A 13 11.87 -2.73 12.57
N LEU A 14 12.12 -2.28 11.35
CA LEU A 14 11.10 -2.22 10.31
C LEU A 14 10.57 -3.61 9.97
N ARG A 15 11.45 -4.60 9.82
CA ARG A 15 11.06 -5.98 9.54
C ARG A 15 10.24 -6.58 10.66
N ALA A 16 10.68 -6.39 11.92
CA ALA A 16 9.95 -6.89 13.08
C ALA A 16 8.58 -6.21 13.21
N ARG A 17 8.53 -4.89 12.98
CA ARG A 17 7.33 -4.10 13.14
C ARG A 17 6.31 -4.33 12.04
N TYR A 18 6.75 -4.44 10.79
CA TYR A 18 5.87 -4.49 9.63
C TYR A 18 5.82 -5.87 8.97
N ILE A 19 6.59 -6.84 9.43
CA ILE A 19 6.68 -8.17 8.81
C ILE A 19 6.95 -8.01 7.31
N MET A 20 8.16 -7.54 6.99
CA MET A 20 8.56 -7.22 5.63
C MET A 20 9.15 -8.44 4.92
N GLU A 21 8.88 -8.52 3.62
CA GLU A 21 9.42 -9.54 2.74
C GLU A 21 10.53 -8.97 1.87
N LYS A 22 11.65 -9.69 1.79
CA LYS A 22 12.87 -9.24 1.11
C LYS A 22 12.65 -8.94 -0.38
N ASP A 23 11.89 -9.78 -1.06
CA ASP A 23 11.70 -9.66 -2.51
C ASP A 23 10.42 -8.91 -2.89
N CYS A 24 9.72 -8.34 -1.93
CA CYS A 24 8.49 -7.60 -2.17
C CYS A 24 8.80 -6.16 -2.56
N ILE A 25 8.32 -5.75 -3.74
CA ILE A 25 8.51 -4.39 -4.23
C ILE A 25 7.90 -3.35 -3.28
N PHE A 26 6.73 -3.61 -2.72
CA PHE A 26 6.09 -2.68 -1.80
C PHE A 26 6.82 -2.61 -0.45
N CYS A 27 7.32 -3.73 0.05
CA CYS A 27 8.18 -3.72 1.24
C CYS A 27 9.44 -2.90 1.00
N LYS A 28 10.03 -2.99 -0.20
CA LYS A 28 11.20 -2.19 -0.56
C LYS A 28 10.88 -0.69 -0.62
N ILE A 29 9.70 -0.33 -1.12
CA ILE A 29 9.24 1.06 -1.13
C ILE A 29 9.03 1.56 0.29
N VAL A 30 8.40 0.77 1.14
CA VAL A 30 8.18 1.10 2.56
C VAL A 30 9.50 1.31 3.28
N ALA A 31 10.49 0.45 3.00
CA ALA A 31 11.82 0.53 3.61
C ALA A 31 12.69 1.67 3.04
N GLY A 32 12.26 2.30 1.96
CA GLY A 32 13.04 3.35 1.30
C GLY A 32 14.12 2.84 0.36
N GLU A 33 14.17 1.54 0.10
CA GLU A 33 15.12 0.95 -0.85
C GLU A 33 14.78 1.34 -2.29
N ILE A 34 13.49 1.46 -2.59
CA ILE A 34 13.00 1.98 -3.86
C ILE A 34 12.35 3.33 -3.58
N LYS A 35 12.79 4.35 -4.31
CA LYS A 35 12.26 5.70 -4.16
C LYS A 35 10.83 5.76 -4.67
N SER A 36 9.98 6.47 -3.93
CA SER A 36 8.62 6.77 -4.31
C SER A 36 8.28 8.18 -3.84
N LYS A 37 7.16 8.72 -4.33
CA LYS A 37 6.62 9.99 -3.87
C LYS A 37 5.32 9.72 -3.15
N PRO A 38 5.35 9.50 -1.83
CA PRO A 38 4.11 9.27 -1.10
C PRO A 38 3.21 10.50 -1.17
N ILE A 39 1.95 10.29 -1.51
CA ILE A 39 0.93 11.36 -1.42
C ILE A 39 0.38 11.44 0.00
N TYR A 40 0.49 10.37 0.75
CA TYR A 40 0.15 10.30 2.17
C TYR A 40 0.87 9.11 2.79
N GLN A 41 1.25 9.25 4.05
CA GLN A 41 1.70 8.10 4.84
C GLN A 41 1.52 8.35 6.33
N ASN A 42 1.33 7.29 7.06
CA ASN A 42 1.32 7.29 8.51
C ASN A 42 2.03 6.04 9.02
N GLU A 43 1.86 5.72 10.29
CA GLU A 43 2.48 4.56 10.91
C GLU A 43 2.12 3.24 10.20
N PHE A 44 0.89 3.11 9.69
CA PHE A 44 0.38 1.86 9.16
C PHE A 44 0.34 1.78 7.63
N VAL A 45 0.25 2.91 6.96
CA VAL A 45 -0.14 2.95 5.55
C VAL A 45 0.73 3.90 4.75
N LEU A 46 1.02 3.50 3.53
CA LEU A 46 1.64 4.31 2.50
C LEU A 46 0.67 4.42 1.33
N ALA A 47 0.43 5.63 0.84
CA ALA A 47 -0.36 5.86 -0.36
C ALA A 47 0.49 6.50 -1.44
N ILE A 48 0.47 5.94 -2.63
CA ILE A 48 1.21 6.42 -3.80
C ILE A 48 0.32 6.38 -5.04
N ASP A 49 0.63 7.22 -6.02
CA ASP A 49 -0.02 7.10 -7.33
C ASP A 49 0.46 5.85 -8.05
N ASP A 50 -0.46 5.16 -8.72
CA ASP A 50 -0.09 4.04 -9.58
C ASP A 50 0.64 4.58 -10.81
N ILE A 51 1.78 3.98 -11.17
CA ILE A 51 2.56 4.40 -12.33
C ILE A 51 1.90 4.05 -13.66
N ASN A 52 0.96 3.09 -13.65
CA ASN A 52 0.19 2.68 -14.80
C ASN A 52 -1.30 2.85 -14.50
N PRO A 53 -1.81 4.09 -14.39
CA PRO A 53 -3.17 4.32 -13.93
C PRO A 53 -4.20 3.78 -14.91
N VAL A 54 -5.28 3.24 -14.34
CA VAL A 54 -6.42 2.73 -15.11
C VAL A 54 -7.58 3.71 -15.14
N ALA A 55 -7.45 4.83 -14.44
CA ALA A 55 -8.47 5.89 -14.35
C ALA A 55 -7.74 7.21 -14.11
N ASP A 56 -8.49 8.33 -14.14
CA ASP A 56 -7.91 9.67 -13.93
C ASP A 56 -7.23 9.78 -12.57
N VAL A 57 -7.85 9.22 -11.55
CA VAL A 57 -7.25 9.06 -10.22
C VAL A 57 -7.07 7.57 -9.99
N HIS A 58 -5.85 7.17 -9.72
CA HIS A 58 -5.54 5.79 -9.37
C HIS A 58 -4.45 5.76 -8.32
N ILE A 59 -4.86 5.57 -7.08
CA ILE A 59 -3.98 5.59 -5.92
C ILE A 59 -3.89 4.18 -5.36
N LEU A 60 -2.68 3.77 -5.00
CA LEU A 60 -2.45 2.53 -4.26
C LEU A 60 -2.34 2.86 -2.78
N ILE A 61 -3.16 2.20 -1.98
CA ILE A 61 -3.14 2.31 -0.52
C ILE A 61 -2.58 1.00 0.00
N ILE A 62 -1.40 1.06 0.60
CA ILE A 62 -0.55 -0.08 0.87
C ILE A 62 -0.29 -0.15 2.38
N PRO A 63 -0.60 -1.27 3.05
CA PRO A 63 -0.19 -1.44 4.44
C PRO A 63 1.34 -1.57 4.50
N LYS A 64 1.96 -0.89 5.43
CA LYS A 64 3.43 -0.96 5.60
C LYS A 64 3.88 -2.34 6.02
N ARG A 65 3.07 -3.01 6.84
CA ARG A 65 3.28 -4.39 7.21
C ARG A 65 2.96 -5.30 6.02
N HIS A 66 3.77 -6.32 5.79
CA HIS A 66 3.52 -7.26 4.69
C HIS A 66 2.35 -8.18 5.03
N ILE A 67 1.24 -7.97 4.34
CA ILE A 67 0.10 -8.87 4.30
C ILE A 67 0.02 -9.33 2.86
N THR A 68 0.08 -10.64 2.61
CA THR A 68 0.23 -11.12 1.23
C THR A 68 -1.02 -10.88 0.40
N SER A 69 -2.20 -11.22 0.90
CA SER A 69 -3.45 -11.09 0.15
C SER A 69 -4.65 -11.08 1.09
N VAL A 70 -5.85 -10.90 0.53
CA VAL A 70 -7.10 -11.03 1.29
C VAL A 70 -7.26 -12.44 1.87
N LEU A 71 -6.63 -13.44 1.25
CA LEU A 71 -6.72 -14.83 1.70
C LEU A 71 -5.87 -15.12 2.94
N THR A 72 -4.93 -14.25 3.27
CA THR A 72 -4.01 -14.45 4.40
C THR A 72 -4.27 -13.47 5.54
N ILE A 73 -5.37 -12.72 5.49
CA ILE A 73 -5.74 -11.77 6.54
C ILE A 73 -6.09 -12.52 7.81
N GLU A 74 -5.55 -12.04 8.93
CA GLU A 74 -5.83 -12.54 10.27
C GLU A 74 -6.40 -11.42 11.15
N ASP A 75 -6.97 -11.78 12.30
CA ASP A 75 -7.54 -10.80 13.22
C ASP A 75 -6.53 -9.75 13.67
N THR A 76 -5.26 -10.13 13.78
CA THR A 76 -4.18 -9.22 14.16
C THR A 76 -3.91 -8.13 13.10
N ASP A 77 -4.41 -8.29 11.89
CA ASP A 77 -4.28 -7.32 10.80
C ASP A 77 -5.37 -6.23 10.84
N GLY A 78 -6.29 -6.30 11.79
CA GLY A 78 -7.44 -5.40 11.83
C GLY A 78 -7.08 -3.92 11.86
N LYS A 79 -6.06 -3.53 12.63
CA LYS A 79 -5.60 -2.14 12.70
C LYS A 79 -5.08 -1.64 11.35
N ASP A 80 -4.35 -2.49 10.63
CA ASP A 80 -3.82 -2.16 9.32
C ASP A 80 -4.95 -1.97 8.31
N LEU A 81 -5.93 -2.86 8.32
CA LEU A 81 -7.06 -2.79 7.40
C LEU A 81 -7.92 -1.55 7.66
N VAL A 82 -8.23 -1.27 8.92
CA VAL A 82 -8.98 -0.06 9.28
C VAL A 82 -8.21 1.18 8.85
N ALA A 83 -6.89 1.21 9.07
CA ALA A 83 -6.04 2.32 8.66
C ALA A 83 -6.08 2.54 7.15
N MET A 84 -6.09 1.47 6.36
CA MET A 84 -6.21 1.57 4.89
C MET A 84 -7.53 2.24 4.48
N TYR A 85 -8.64 1.84 5.07
CA TYR A 85 -9.94 2.44 4.77
C TYR A 85 -10.01 3.90 5.22
N ARG A 86 -9.42 4.23 6.38
CA ARG A 86 -9.38 5.61 6.86
C ARG A 86 -8.58 6.52 5.95
N VAL A 87 -7.44 6.05 5.45
CA VAL A 87 -6.62 6.80 4.49
C VAL A 87 -7.41 7.00 3.19
N ALA A 88 -8.09 5.96 2.70
CA ALA A 88 -8.95 6.08 1.53
C ALA A 88 -10.02 7.17 1.74
N ALA A 89 -10.70 7.14 2.88
CA ALA A 89 -11.74 8.13 3.19
C ALA A 89 -11.17 9.55 3.25
N GLU A 90 -10.00 9.75 3.85
CA GLU A 90 -9.35 11.06 3.91
C GLU A 90 -8.99 11.58 2.52
N LEU A 91 -8.43 10.72 1.68
CA LEU A 91 -8.06 11.10 0.31
C LEU A 91 -9.28 11.45 -0.53
N VAL A 92 -10.36 10.70 -0.40
CA VAL A 92 -11.62 10.97 -1.09
C VAL A 92 -12.16 12.34 -0.69
N LYS A 93 -12.17 12.65 0.60
CA LYS A 93 -12.65 13.93 1.11
C LYS A 93 -11.76 15.09 0.69
N GLU A 94 -10.45 14.92 0.83
CA GLU A 94 -9.48 15.95 0.48
C GLU A 94 -9.55 16.31 -1.00
N ARG A 95 -9.65 15.32 -1.86
CA ARG A 95 -9.72 15.50 -3.31
C ARG A 95 -11.14 15.76 -3.83
N LYS A 96 -12.13 15.74 -2.94
CA LYS A 96 -13.55 15.97 -3.29
C LYS A 96 -14.03 15.02 -4.38
N LEU A 97 -13.71 13.73 -4.22
CA LEU A 97 -14.12 12.71 -5.17
C LEU A 97 -15.58 12.33 -4.91
N GLU A 98 -16.48 12.67 -5.83
CA GLU A 98 -17.89 12.34 -5.69
C GLU A 98 -18.20 10.89 -6.06
N ARG A 99 -17.41 10.32 -6.97
CA ARG A 99 -17.55 8.95 -7.43
C ARG A 99 -16.19 8.27 -7.36
N PHE A 100 -16.13 7.19 -6.65
CA PHE A 100 -14.88 6.45 -6.49
C PHE A 100 -15.14 4.96 -6.28
N ARG A 101 -14.12 4.17 -6.46
CA ARG A 101 -14.13 2.74 -6.15
C ARG A 101 -12.93 2.40 -5.29
N LEU A 102 -13.16 1.49 -4.36
CA LEU A 102 -12.08 0.85 -3.61
C LEU A 102 -12.06 -0.62 -4.02
N ILE A 103 -10.93 -1.06 -4.54
CA ILE A 103 -10.81 -2.38 -5.17
C ILE A 103 -9.63 -3.13 -4.58
N PHE A 104 -9.87 -4.35 -4.14
CA PHE A 104 -8.84 -5.33 -3.83
C PHE A 104 -8.90 -6.41 -4.88
N ASN A 105 -7.78 -6.67 -5.54
CA ASN A 105 -7.66 -7.80 -6.44
C ASN A 105 -7.17 -9.02 -5.68
N GLY A 106 -7.62 -10.19 -6.07
CA GLY A 106 -7.24 -11.45 -5.46
C GLY A 106 -6.88 -12.51 -6.49
N GLY A 107 -6.18 -13.55 -6.04
CA GLY A 107 -5.78 -14.63 -6.91
C GLY A 107 -4.93 -14.16 -8.07
N ARG A 108 -5.24 -14.64 -9.26
CA ARG A 108 -4.47 -14.30 -10.48
C ARG A 108 -4.60 -12.85 -10.93
N LEU A 109 -5.58 -12.12 -10.39
CA LEU A 109 -5.74 -10.69 -10.68
C LEU A 109 -4.85 -9.81 -9.81
N GLN A 110 -4.26 -10.36 -8.76
CA GLN A 110 -3.35 -9.64 -7.89
C GLN A 110 -1.94 -9.67 -8.47
N HIS A 111 -1.47 -8.52 -8.94
CA HIS A 111 -0.17 -8.44 -9.62
C HIS A 111 1.02 -8.43 -8.66
N VAL A 112 0.85 -7.88 -7.47
CA VAL A 112 1.90 -7.83 -6.44
C VAL A 112 1.42 -8.58 -5.21
N PRO A 113 2.15 -9.60 -4.74
CA PRO A 113 1.74 -10.39 -3.56
C PRO A 113 2.02 -9.65 -2.25
N HIS A 114 1.48 -8.48 -2.12
CA HIS A 114 1.43 -7.62 -0.97
C HIS A 114 0.12 -6.87 -1.06
N LEU A 115 -0.75 -7.08 -0.10
CA LEU A 115 -2.10 -6.52 -0.12
C LEU A 115 -2.06 -5.03 -0.44
N HIS A 116 -2.90 -4.59 -1.34
CA HIS A 116 -3.03 -3.18 -1.65
C HIS A 116 -4.44 -2.89 -2.15
N MET A 117 -4.92 -1.73 -1.77
CA MET A 117 -6.23 -1.23 -2.16
C MET A 117 -6.04 -0.24 -3.29
N HIS A 118 -6.80 -0.42 -4.37
CA HIS A 118 -6.87 0.57 -5.44
C HIS A 118 -7.99 1.55 -5.14
N LEU A 119 -7.66 2.82 -5.06
CA LEU A 119 -8.63 3.91 -5.05
C LEU A 119 -8.67 4.49 -6.44
N THR A 120 -9.79 4.34 -7.14
CA THR A 120 -9.96 4.84 -8.51
C THR A 120 -11.11 5.83 -8.58
N ALA A 121 -10.94 6.86 -9.40
CA ALA A 121 -11.98 7.86 -9.64
C ALA A 121 -11.76 8.54 -10.98
N GLY A 122 -12.85 9.03 -11.55
CA GLY A 122 -12.84 9.77 -12.80
C GLY A 122 -12.66 8.90 -14.02
N GLY A 123 -13.28 9.32 -15.13
CA GLY A 123 -13.16 8.67 -16.41
C GLY A 123 -13.71 7.25 -16.43
N LYS A 124 -13.28 6.50 -17.43
CA LYS A 124 -13.66 5.10 -17.63
C LYS A 124 -12.50 4.24 -17.18
N ILE A 125 -12.79 3.23 -16.35
CA ILE A 125 -11.76 2.32 -15.85
C ILE A 125 -11.32 1.36 -16.95
N ASP A 126 -10.02 1.21 -17.11
CA ASP A 126 -9.44 0.14 -17.91
C ASP A 126 -9.28 -1.10 -17.03
N TRP A 127 -10.33 -1.92 -17.02
CA TRP A 127 -10.39 -3.12 -16.19
C TRP A 127 -9.30 -4.13 -16.50
N LYS A 128 -8.78 -4.15 -17.71
CA LYS A 128 -7.72 -5.09 -18.09
C LYS A 128 -6.40 -4.78 -17.41
N LYS A 129 -6.17 -3.52 -17.08
CA LYS A 129 -4.93 -3.07 -16.43
C LYS A 129 -5.02 -3.08 -14.91
N LEU A 130 -6.21 -3.12 -14.37
CA LEU A 130 -6.40 -3.02 -12.92
C LEU A 130 -5.84 -4.24 -12.13
#